data_6c982decc53ae0fb370b2a291b1738cf
#
_entry.id   6c982decc53ae0fb370b2a291b1738cf
#
_cell.length_a   1.000
_cell.length_b   1.000
_cell.length_c   1.000
_cell.angle_alpha   90.00
_cell.angle_beta   90.00
_cell.angle_gamma   90.00
#
_symmetry.space_group_name_H-M   'P 1'
#
loop_
_entity.id
_entity.type
_entity.pdbx_description
1 polymer ?
#
loop_
_entity_poly.entity_id
_entity_poly.type
_entity_poly.pdbx_seq_one_letter_code
_entity_poly.pdbx_strand_id
1 'polypeptide(L)'
;MVYIGKVIDKVIVWDMDETIGSFVSLSEPVNLLEELMGRQPTPKEFRLLIDIFHEVLRPNIIEVLIYIKNQQDKNTKNVLYTNNNGPKWWCNGIVSYLDQRIGCKVFDKVIRAWEVNGELVEPKRTSYLKTSNPLV
;
A
#
# COMPACT_ATOMS: atom_id res chain seq x y z
N MET A 1 -14.65 -33.99 17.82
CA MET A 1 -15.26 -32.92 17.00
C MET A 1 -14.33 -32.55 15.88
N VAL A 2 -14.88 -32.39 14.73
CA VAL A 2 -14.08 -31.96 13.59
C VAL A 2 -14.32 -30.47 13.36
N TYR A 3 -13.26 -29.72 13.37
CA TYR A 3 -13.32 -28.31 13.01
C TYR A 3 -13.10 -28.16 11.49
N ILE A 4 -14.09 -27.62 10.81
CA ILE A 4 -14.07 -27.49 9.37
C ILE A 4 -14.07 -26.03 8.90
N GLY A 5 -13.95 -25.10 9.82
CA GLY A 5 -13.86 -23.69 9.49
C GLY A 5 -12.50 -23.35 8.89
N LYS A 6 -12.47 -22.31 8.05
CA LYS A 6 -11.23 -21.78 7.53
C LYS A 6 -10.53 -20.95 8.60
N VAL A 7 -9.30 -21.30 8.92
CA VAL A 7 -8.51 -20.58 9.91
C VAL A 7 -7.48 -19.71 9.19
N ILE A 8 -7.40 -18.44 9.59
CA ILE A 8 -6.33 -17.55 9.19
C ILE A 8 -5.33 -17.54 10.33
N ASP A 9 -4.16 -18.15 10.12
CA ASP A 9 -3.13 -18.24 11.14
C ASP A 9 -2.33 -16.96 11.30
N LYS A 10 -2.14 -16.25 10.20
CA LYS A 10 -1.27 -15.07 10.18
C LYS A 10 -1.84 -14.00 9.27
N VAL A 11 -1.74 -12.78 9.73
CA VAL A 11 -2.01 -11.61 8.91
C VAL A 11 -0.80 -10.69 9.02
N ILE A 12 -0.21 -10.38 7.87
CA ILE A 12 0.87 -9.40 7.82
C ILE A 12 0.25 -8.10 7.34
N VAL A 13 0.33 -7.08 8.16
CA VAL A 13 -0.25 -5.77 7.86
C VAL A 13 0.88 -4.81 7.57
N TRP A 14 0.84 -4.21 6.39
CA TRP A 14 1.83 -3.25 5.92
C TRP A 14 1.27 -1.85 5.98
N ASP A 15 2.04 -0.95 6.52
CA ASP A 15 1.83 0.48 6.30
C ASP A 15 2.46 0.85 4.96
N MET A 16 2.01 1.93 4.35
CA MET A 16 2.52 2.36 3.04
C MET A 16 3.60 3.42 3.18
N ASP A 17 3.19 4.61 3.63
CA ASP A 17 4.08 5.76 3.68
C ASP A 17 5.14 5.57 4.78
N GLU A 18 6.39 5.81 4.43
CA GLU A 18 7.57 5.65 5.29
C GLU A 18 7.82 4.20 5.73
N THR A 19 7.07 3.26 5.19
CA THR A 19 7.27 1.83 5.42
C THR A 19 7.71 1.12 4.15
N ILE A 20 6.88 1.18 3.12
CA ILE A 20 7.22 0.64 1.79
C ILE A 20 8.08 1.63 1.02
N GLY A 21 7.80 2.88 1.16
CA GLY A 21 8.57 3.94 0.52
C GLY A 21 8.19 5.32 1.02
N SER A 22 9.02 6.29 0.67
CA SER A 22 8.78 7.70 0.96
C SER A 22 8.08 8.34 -0.24
N PHE A 23 6.80 8.01 -0.41
CA PHE A 23 6.05 8.39 -1.60
C PHE A 23 5.69 9.87 -1.64
N VAL A 24 5.72 10.54 -0.51
CA VAL A 24 5.53 11.99 -0.48
C VAL A 24 6.55 12.71 -1.37
N SER A 25 7.73 12.13 -1.53
CA SER A 25 8.78 12.68 -2.40
C SER A 25 8.39 12.70 -3.88
N LEU A 26 7.36 11.96 -4.26
CA LEU A 26 6.84 11.98 -5.63
C LEU A 26 5.87 13.13 -5.89
N SER A 27 5.46 13.84 -4.84
CA SER A 27 4.44 14.89 -4.99
C SER A 27 4.89 16.02 -5.90
N GLU A 28 6.13 16.46 -5.76
CA GLU A 28 6.66 17.54 -6.59
C GLU A 28 6.75 17.15 -8.07
N PRO A 29 7.41 16.04 -8.43
CA PRO A 29 7.47 15.65 -9.84
C PRO A 29 6.08 15.34 -10.42
N VAL A 30 5.16 14.79 -9.64
CA VAL A 30 3.79 14.57 -10.11
C VAL A 30 3.09 15.90 -10.38
N ASN A 31 3.18 16.84 -9.45
CA ASN A 31 2.56 18.15 -9.63
C ASN A 31 3.12 18.88 -10.85
N LEU A 32 4.44 18.82 -11.04
CA LEU A 32 5.06 19.42 -12.20
C LEU A 32 4.58 18.78 -13.51
N LEU A 33 4.45 17.46 -13.50
CA LEU A 33 3.97 16.74 -14.68
C LEU A 33 2.51 17.11 -14.98
N GLU A 34 1.67 17.22 -13.95
CA GLU A 34 0.28 17.66 -14.11
C GLU A 34 0.20 19.08 -14.70
N GLU A 35 1.02 19.99 -14.21
CA GLU A 35 1.08 21.35 -14.75
C GLU A 35 1.49 21.37 -16.21
N LEU A 36 2.50 20.60 -16.56
CA LEU A 36 3.01 20.55 -17.94
C LEU A 36 2.03 19.91 -18.91
N MET A 37 1.30 18.90 -18.46
CA MET A 37 0.37 18.17 -19.33
C MET A 37 -1.07 18.69 -19.26
N GLY A 38 -1.41 19.45 -18.24
CA GLY A 38 -2.78 19.90 -18.02
C GLY A 38 -3.73 18.78 -17.60
N ARG A 39 -3.23 17.66 -17.12
CA ARG A 39 -4.01 16.52 -16.65
C ARG A 39 -3.20 15.69 -15.68
N GLN A 40 -3.87 14.83 -14.91
CA GLN A 40 -3.17 13.89 -14.05
C GLN A 40 -2.45 12.81 -14.88
N PRO A 41 -1.38 12.21 -14.34
CA PRO A 41 -0.68 11.14 -15.02
C PRO A 41 -1.59 9.93 -15.24
N THR A 42 -1.40 9.23 -16.34
CA THR A 42 -2.00 7.93 -16.52
C THR A 42 -1.35 6.92 -15.57
N PRO A 43 -1.99 5.78 -15.30
CA PRO A 43 -1.37 4.73 -14.49
C PRO A 43 0.01 4.31 -15.00
N LYS A 44 0.16 4.20 -16.30
CA LYS A 44 1.45 3.86 -16.92
C LYS A 44 2.51 4.94 -16.68
N GLU A 45 2.12 6.21 -16.82
CA GLU A 45 3.02 7.34 -16.57
C GLU A 45 3.44 7.39 -15.10
N PHE A 46 2.50 7.14 -14.20
CA PHE A 46 2.82 7.12 -12.78
C PHE A 46 3.80 5.99 -12.43
N ARG A 47 3.62 4.81 -13.00
CA ARG A 47 4.56 3.70 -12.79
C ARG A 47 5.95 4.02 -13.34
N LEU A 48 6.01 4.67 -14.51
CA LEU A 48 7.29 5.13 -15.05
C LEU A 48 7.96 6.14 -14.14
N LEU A 49 7.17 7.02 -13.54
CA LEU A 49 7.69 8.01 -12.62
C LEU A 49 8.31 7.35 -11.39
N ILE A 50 7.66 6.32 -10.86
CA ILE A 50 8.23 5.56 -9.74
C ILE A 50 9.51 4.85 -10.16
N ASP A 51 9.59 4.32 -11.37
CA ASP A 51 10.82 3.72 -11.88
C ASP A 51 11.97 4.73 -11.97
N ILE A 52 11.66 5.94 -12.44
CA ILE A 52 12.67 6.99 -12.55
C ILE A 52 13.17 7.41 -11.16
N PHE A 53 12.27 7.54 -10.22
CA PHE A 53 12.57 7.93 -8.84
C PHE A 53 12.52 6.75 -7.88
N HIS A 54 13.06 5.61 -8.30
CA HIS A 54 12.97 4.37 -7.54
C HIS A 54 13.59 4.43 -6.15
N GLU A 55 14.43 5.41 -5.89
CA GLU A 55 15.01 5.66 -4.56
C GLU A 55 13.96 6.06 -3.52
N VAL A 56 12.73 6.38 -3.93
CA VAL A 56 11.65 6.59 -2.96
C VAL A 56 11.25 5.28 -2.27
N LEU A 57 11.52 4.14 -2.91
CA LEU A 57 11.25 2.85 -2.30
C LEU A 57 12.24 2.57 -1.18
N ARG A 58 11.75 1.93 -0.13
CA ARG A 58 12.65 1.47 0.93
C ARG A 58 13.67 0.50 0.33
N PRO A 59 14.95 0.61 0.71
CA PRO A 59 15.95 -0.33 0.22
C PRO A 59 15.54 -1.78 0.47
N ASN A 60 15.66 -2.61 -0.54
CA ASN A 60 15.34 -4.03 -0.52
C ASN A 60 13.86 -4.37 -0.30
N ILE A 61 12.96 -3.40 -0.41
CA ILE A 61 11.54 -3.68 -0.17
C ILE A 61 10.96 -4.68 -1.18
N ILE A 62 11.40 -4.60 -2.42
CA ILE A 62 10.92 -5.52 -3.46
C ILE A 62 11.31 -6.96 -3.09
N GLU A 63 12.55 -7.17 -2.69
CA GLU A 63 13.05 -8.48 -2.29
C GLU A 63 12.32 -9.01 -1.05
N VAL A 64 12.03 -8.13 -0.10
CA VAL A 64 11.29 -8.49 1.11
C VAL A 64 9.87 -8.91 0.76
N LEU A 65 9.20 -8.16 -0.09
CA LEU A 65 7.83 -8.48 -0.51
C LEU A 65 7.78 -9.79 -1.28
N ILE A 66 8.76 -10.05 -2.15
CA ILE A 66 8.88 -11.32 -2.86
C ILE A 66 9.06 -12.46 -1.87
N TYR A 67 9.96 -12.28 -0.90
CA TYR A 67 10.20 -13.30 0.12
C TYR A 67 8.93 -13.63 0.89
N ILE A 68 8.22 -12.60 1.36
CA ILE A 68 6.96 -12.78 2.11
C ILE A 68 5.93 -13.49 1.24
N LYS A 69 5.81 -13.09 -0.03
CA LYS A 69 4.85 -13.70 -0.95
C LYS A 69 5.14 -15.18 -1.17
N ASN A 70 6.41 -15.53 -1.29
CA ASN A 70 6.84 -16.91 -1.48
C ASN A 70 6.63 -17.77 -0.23
N GLN A 71 6.65 -17.17 0.95
CA GLN A 71 6.39 -17.87 2.21
C GLN A 71 4.90 -17.94 2.54
N GLN A 72 4.08 -17.20 1.82
CA GLN A 72 2.66 -17.12 2.09
C GLN A 72 1.97 -18.43 1.71
N ASP A 73 1.17 -18.95 2.63
CA ASP A 73 0.31 -20.11 2.40
C ASP A 73 -1.17 -19.67 2.41
N LYS A 74 -2.08 -20.64 2.31
CA LYS A 74 -3.51 -20.35 2.26
C LYS A 74 -4.07 -19.74 3.57
N ASN A 75 -3.34 -19.89 4.66
CA ASN A 75 -3.74 -19.38 5.97
C ASN A 75 -3.07 -18.07 6.33
N THR A 76 -2.24 -17.54 5.44
CA THR A 76 -1.53 -16.27 5.64
C THR A 76 -2.12 -15.22 4.71
N LYS A 77 -2.42 -14.05 5.27
CA LYS A 77 -2.90 -12.89 4.50
C LYS A 77 -1.89 -11.76 4.57
N ASN A 78 -1.74 -11.08 3.46
CA ASN A 78 -0.84 -9.94 3.31
C ASN A 78 -1.71 -8.73 3.00
N VAL A 79 -1.77 -7.77 3.90
CA VAL A 79 -2.71 -6.66 3.83
C VAL A 79 -1.96 -5.34 3.86
N LEU A 80 -2.29 -4.45 2.94
CA LEU A 80 -1.84 -3.07 2.99
C LEU A 80 -2.90 -2.24 3.72
N TYR A 81 -2.50 -1.54 4.77
CA TYR A 81 -3.41 -0.71 5.55
C TYR A 81 -2.79 0.67 5.75
N THR A 82 -3.31 1.65 5.04
CA THR A 82 -2.73 2.98 5.02
C THR A 82 -3.75 4.06 5.39
N ASN A 83 -3.28 5.10 6.05
CA ASN A 83 -4.05 6.32 6.31
C ASN A 83 -3.93 7.36 5.18
N ASN A 84 -3.28 7.01 4.09
CA ASN A 84 -3.18 7.91 2.95
C ASN A 84 -4.57 8.16 2.38
N ASN A 85 -5.05 9.39 2.54
CA ASN A 85 -6.37 9.81 2.09
C ASN A 85 -6.31 10.67 0.82
N GLY A 86 -5.21 10.59 0.11
CA GLY A 86 -5.08 11.22 -1.19
C GLY A 86 -5.97 10.59 -2.25
N PRO A 87 -5.85 11.02 -3.51
CA PRO A 87 -6.64 10.44 -4.58
C PRO A 87 -6.46 8.92 -4.68
N LYS A 88 -7.51 8.23 -5.06
CA LYS A 88 -7.46 6.77 -5.23
C LYS A 88 -6.36 6.34 -6.17
N TRP A 89 -6.14 7.08 -7.25
CA TRP A 89 -5.14 6.72 -8.25
C TRP A 89 -3.72 6.71 -7.69
N TRP A 90 -3.47 7.46 -6.63
CA TRP A 90 -2.16 7.49 -5.98
C TRP A 90 -1.84 6.14 -5.33
N CYS A 91 -2.64 5.72 -4.38
CA CYS A 91 -2.45 4.43 -3.71
C CYS A 91 -2.56 3.26 -4.69
N ASN A 92 -3.56 3.28 -5.55
CA ASN A 92 -3.75 2.22 -6.54
C ASN A 92 -2.57 2.15 -7.51
N GLY A 93 -2.00 3.29 -7.88
CA GLY A 93 -0.83 3.34 -8.73
C GLY A 93 0.40 2.74 -8.07
N ILE A 94 0.61 3.00 -6.79
CA ILE A 94 1.71 2.41 -6.03
C ILE A 94 1.54 0.89 -5.93
N VAL A 95 0.35 0.43 -5.59
CA VAL A 95 0.06 -1.01 -5.52
C VAL A 95 0.26 -1.67 -6.88
N SER A 96 -0.23 -1.06 -7.93
CA SER A 96 -0.05 -1.55 -9.30
C SER A 96 1.43 -1.64 -9.69
N TYR A 97 2.20 -0.65 -9.30
CA TYR A 97 3.64 -0.66 -9.53
C TYR A 97 4.30 -1.88 -8.86
N LEU A 98 3.97 -2.11 -7.60
CA LEU A 98 4.52 -3.24 -6.85
C LEU A 98 4.10 -4.57 -7.48
N ASP A 99 2.83 -4.70 -7.85
CA ASP A 99 2.32 -5.91 -8.51
C ASP A 99 3.08 -6.20 -9.80
N GLN A 100 3.33 -5.19 -10.60
CA GLN A 100 4.07 -5.37 -11.86
C GLN A 100 5.54 -5.70 -11.63
N ARG A 101 6.18 -5.05 -10.66
CA ARG A 101 7.58 -5.32 -10.33
C ARG A 101 7.78 -6.72 -9.80
N ILE A 102 6.82 -7.24 -9.06
CA ILE A 102 6.92 -8.55 -8.42
C ILE A 102 6.35 -9.65 -9.32
N GLY A 103 5.43 -9.30 -10.21
CA GLY A 103 4.86 -10.23 -11.18
C GLY A 103 3.61 -10.96 -10.68
N CYS A 104 3.04 -10.53 -9.57
CA CYS A 104 1.81 -11.09 -9.04
C CYS A 104 1.13 -10.07 -8.12
N LYS A 105 -0.09 -10.37 -7.72
CA LYS A 105 -0.83 -9.57 -6.76
C LYS A 105 -0.15 -9.70 -5.39
N VAL A 106 0.38 -8.58 -4.88
CA VAL A 106 1.15 -8.58 -3.64
C VAL A 106 0.26 -8.64 -2.42
N PHE A 107 -0.78 -7.82 -2.39
CA PHE A 107 -1.66 -7.70 -1.23
C PHE A 107 -2.99 -8.37 -1.48
N ASP A 108 -3.41 -9.22 -0.55
CA ASP A 108 -4.73 -9.85 -0.59
C ASP A 108 -5.84 -8.83 -0.39
N LYS A 109 -5.55 -7.77 0.36
CA LYS A 109 -6.49 -6.70 0.64
C LYS A 109 -5.73 -5.38 0.78
N VAL A 110 -6.34 -4.31 0.26
CA VAL A 110 -5.84 -2.95 0.42
C VAL A 110 -6.91 -2.15 1.16
N ILE A 111 -6.56 -1.64 2.32
CA ILE A 111 -7.45 -0.80 3.14
C ILE A 111 -6.88 0.61 3.10
N ARG A 112 -7.65 1.53 2.52
CA ARG A 112 -7.29 2.94 2.52
C ARG A 112 -8.07 3.65 3.62
N ALA A 113 -7.48 4.73 4.14
CA ALA A 113 -8.16 5.56 5.11
C ALA A 113 -9.57 5.92 4.62
N TRP A 114 -10.54 5.82 5.50
CA TRP A 114 -11.94 6.19 5.29
C TRP A 114 -12.71 5.32 4.31
N GLU A 115 -12.08 4.40 3.59
CA GLU A 115 -12.77 3.69 2.54
C GLU A 115 -12.28 2.26 2.38
N VAL A 116 -13.23 1.30 2.44
CA VAL A 116 -13.02 -0.10 2.08
C VAL A 116 -14.16 -0.52 1.18
N ASN A 117 -13.84 -1.00 -0.03
CA ASN A 117 -14.84 -1.42 -1.01
C ASN A 117 -15.90 -0.35 -1.29
N GLY A 118 -15.49 0.93 -1.27
CA GLY A 118 -16.39 2.04 -1.48
C GLY A 118 -17.15 2.48 -0.24
N GLU A 119 -16.99 1.82 0.89
CA GLU A 119 -17.65 2.18 2.15
C GLU A 119 -16.68 2.92 3.07
N LEU A 120 -17.22 3.89 3.83
CA LEU A 120 -16.43 4.64 4.79
C LEU A 120 -16.14 3.78 6.01
N VAL A 121 -14.87 3.78 6.42
CA VAL A 121 -14.41 3.08 7.63
C VAL A 121 -13.56 4.03 8.44
N GLU A 122 -13.41 3.72 9.71
CA GLU A 122 -12.52 4.50 10.57
C GLU A 122 -11.08 4.37 10.09
N PRO A 123 -10.31 5.48 10.11
CA PRO A 123 -8.91 5.42 9.76
C PRO A 123 -8.12 4.62 10.79
N LYS A 124 -6.98 4.13 10.34
CA LYS A 124 -6.02 3.48 11.20
C LYS A 124 -5.55 4.46 12.28
N ARG A 125 -5.49 4.02 13.51
CA ARG A 125 -5.01 4.85 14.60
C ARG A 125 -3.49 4.92 14.58
N THR A 126 -2.97 6.11 14.49
CA THR A 126 -1.53 6.37 14.38
C THR A 126 -0.94 7.13 15.55
N SER A 127 -1.79 7.69 16.42
CA SER A 127 -1.37 8.54 17.53
C SER A 127 -2.02 8.10 18.84
N TYR A 128 -1.94 6.83 19.12
CA TYR A 128 -2.58 6.29 20.30
C TYR A 128 -2.09 6.96 21.60
N LEU A 129 -0.88 7.47 21.61
CA LEU A 129 -0.35 8.18 22.77
C LEU A 129 -1.12 9.45 23.09
N LYS A 130 -1.86 9.97 22.12
CA LYS A 130 -2.68 11.17 22.30
C LYS A 130 -4.11 10.85 22.65
N THR A 131 -4.46 9.60 22.74
CA THR A 131 -5.81 9.19 23.06
C THR A 131 -5.89 8.70 24.49
N SER A 132 -7.09 8.67 25.02
CA SER A 132 -7.34 8.05 26.32
C SER A 132 -7.45 6.53 26.22
N ASN A 133 -7.40 5.98 25.04
CA ASN A 133 -7.52 4.55 24.84
C ASN A 133 -6.15 3.88 24.91
N PRO A 134 -5.88 3.12 25.97
CA PRO A 134 -4.57 2.49 26.14
C PRO A 134 -4.30 1.33 25.20
N LEU A 135 -5.28 0.90 24.42
CA LEU A 135 -5.12 -0.23 23.50
C LEU A 135 -4.52 0.18 22.17
N VAL A 136 -4.39 1.42 21.95
CA VAL A 136 -3.82 1.93 20.71
C VAL A 136 -2.51 2.56 20.99
#